data_eb516ca35b174727094e1fba65ae2849
#
_entry.id   eb516ca35b174727094e1fba65ae2849
#
_cell.length_a   1.000
_cell.length_b   1.000
_cell.length_c   1.000
_cell.angle_alpha   90.00
_cell.angle_beta   90.00
_cell.angle_gamma   90.00
#
_symmetry.space_group_name_H-M   'P 1'
#
loop_
_entity.id
_entity.type
_entity.pdbx_description
1 polymer ?
#
loop_
_entity_poly.entity_id
_entity_poly.type
_entity_poly.pdbx_seq_one_letter_code
_entity_poly.pdbx_strand_id
1 'polypeptide(L)'
;GTKLKLAFILDKHDTIGIDCVAMCVNDIACAGGEPLFFLDYIACGKNEPEKIATIVSGVAEGCKQSGAALIGGETAEMPGFYPVDEYDLAGFAVGVVDEKDLITGKELKRRRCSDRYGIYRSAQQWIFSGKKSVRHERRGIEERI
;
A
#
# COMPACT_ATOMS: atom_id res chain seq x y z
N GLY A 1 -0.71 2.03 12.14
CA GLY A 1 -1.33 0.90 12.84
C GLY A 1 -0.32 -0.03 13.51
N THR A 2 -0.72 -1.27 13.84
CA THR A 2 0.11 -2.21 14.64
C THR A 2 1.48 -2.54 14.05
N LYS A 3 1.68 -2.43 12.74
CA LYS A 3 2.99 -2.62 12.09
C LYS A 3 4.02 -1.57 12.51
N LEU A 4 3.59 -0.35 12.85
CA LEU A 4 4.48 0.69 13.37
C LEU A 4 5.18 0.24 14.66
N LYS A 5 4.49 -0.54 15.50
CA LYS A 5 5.11 -1.08 16.72
C LYS A 5 6.32 -1.96 16.44
N LEU A 6 6.30 -2.70 15.32
CA LEU A 6 7.47 -3.49 14.89
C LEU A 6 8.60 -2.57 14.41
N ALA A 7 8.29 -1.49 13.70
CA ALA A 7 9.29 -0.52 13.28
C ALA A 7 9.99 0.12 14.49
N PHE A 8 9.24 0.45 15.54
CA PHE A 8 9.81 0.99 16.79
C PHE A 8 10.66 -0.03 17.54
N ILE A 9 10.18 -1.30 17.68
CA ILE A 9 10.93 -2.35 18.39
C ILE A 9 12.25 -2.69 17.69
N LEU A 10 12.23 -2.68 16.34
CA LEU A 10 13.39 -3.04 15.53
C LEU A 10 14.26 -1.85 15.15
N ASP A 11 13.83 -0.63 15.51
CA ASP A 11 14.44 0.64 15.07
C ASP A 11 14.68 0.66 13.54
N LYS A 12 13.66 0.17 12.78
CA LYS A 12 13.74 0.02 11.34
C LYS A 12 12.59 0.75 10.67
N HIS A 13 12.87 1.87 10.02
CA HIS A 13 11.88 2.82 9.51
C HIS A 13 11.85 2.93 7.98
N ASP A 14 12.79 2.31 7.27
CA ASP A 14 12.95 2.40 5.80
C ASP A 14 11.90 1.60 5.00
N THR A 15 11.21 0.65 5.64
CA THR A 15 10.25 -0.23 4.95
C THR A 15 8.79 0.04 5.31
N ILE A 16 8.53 0.76 6.41
CA ILE A 16 7.16 1.01 6.86
C ILE A 16 6.35 1.86 5.87
N GLY A 17 7.04 2.76 5.14
CA GLY A 17 6.42 3.55 4.07
C GLY A 17 5.90 2.69 2.93
N ILE A 18 6.62 1.61 2.57
CA ILE A 18 6.16 0.66 1.56
C ILE A 18 4.87 -0.02 2.01
N ASP A 19 4.78 -0.43 3.29
CA ASP A 19 3.56 -1.02 3.85
C ASP A 19 2.38 -0.04 3.82
N CYS A 20 2.62 1.25 4.08
CA CYS A 20 1.59 2.29 4.03
C CYS A 20 1.01 2.43 2.62
N VAL A 21 1.88 2.60 1.62
CA VAL A 21 1.46 2.66 0.21
C VAL A 21 0.71 1.39 -0.18
N ALA A 22 1.25 0.27 0.23
CA ALA A 22 0.71 -1.04 -0.05
C ALA A 22 -0.74 -1.19 0.40
N MET A 23 -1.07 -0.77 1.60
CA MET A 23 -2.44 -0.84 2.14
C MET A 23 -3.41 0.00 1.32
N CYS A 24 -3.02 1.22 0.95
CA CYS A 24 -3.87 2.12 0.19
C CYS A 24 -4.11 1.65 -1.26
N VAL A 25 -3.05 1.23 -1.95
CA VAL A 25 -3.19 0.77 -3.35
C VAL A 25 -3.86 -0.59 -3.48
N ASN A 26 -3.88 -1.39 -2.41
CA ASN A 26 -4.66 -2.63 -2.39
C ASN A 26 -6.15 -2.37 -2.57
N ASP A 27 -6.70 -1.35 -1.94
CA ASP A 27 -8.12 -1.02 -2.06
C ASP A 27 -8.47 -0.63 -3.50
N ILE A 28 -7.59 0.13 -4.16
CA ILE A 28 -7.70 0.46 -5.58
C ILE A 28 -7.63 -0.81 -6.44
N ALA A 29 -6.66 -1.68 -6.18
CA ALA A 29 -6.49 -2.92 -6.93
C ALA A 29 -7.67 -3.89 -6.75
N CYS A 30 -8.26 -3.96 -5.56
CA CYS A 30 -9.45 -4.77 -5.28
C CYS A 30 -10.67 -4.29 -6.09
N ALA A 31 -10.76 -2.99 -6.37
CA ALA A 31 -11.78 -2.42 -7.24
C ALA A 31 -11.48 -2.61 -8.75
N GLY A 32 -10.34 -3.17 -9.11
CA GLY A 32 -9.88 -3.32 -10.50
C GLY A 32 -9.17 -2.08 -11.05
N GLY A 33 -8.91 -1.07 -10.19
CA GLY A 33 -8.32 0.21 -10.57
C GLY A 33 -6.80 0.17 -10.68
N GLU A 34 -6.28 1.20 -11.34
CA GLU A 34 -4.85 1.50 -11.40
C GLU A 34 -4.56 2.74 -10.55
N PRO A 35 -3.55 2.69 -9.63
CA PRO A 35 -3.19 3.85 -8.83
C PRO A 35 -2.53 4.92 -9.72
N LEU A 36 -2.91 6.19 -9.50
CA LEU A 36 -2.35 7.34 -10.20
C LEU A 36 -1.36 8.09 -9.34
N PHE A 37 -1.78 8.48 -8.12
CA PHE A 37 -0.95 9.25 -7.23
C PHE A 37 -1.24 8.94 -5.76
N PHE A 38 -0.29 9.33 -4.94
CA PHE A 38 -0.26 9.10 -3.50
C PHE A 38 0.16 10.36 -2.76
N LEU A 39 -0.41 10.55 -1.58
CA LEU A 39 -0.02 11.56 -0.58
C LEU A 39 0.17 10.85 0.75
N ASP A 40 1.22 11.20 1.49
CA ASP A 40 1.45 10.69 2.83
C ASP A 40 1.09 11.73 3.90
N TYR A 41 0.84 11.24 5.09
CA TYR A 41 0.69 12.03 6.30
C TYR A 41 1.51 11.39 7.42
N ILE A 42 2.45 12.16 7.97
CA ILE A 42 3.28 11.73 9.09
C ILE A 42 3.01 12.64 10.27
N ALA A 43 2.48 12.07 11.37
CA ALA A 43 2.33 12.76 12.64
C ALA A 43 3.36 12.24 13.62
N CYS A 44 4.15 13.09 14.25
CA CYS A 44 5.25 12.69 15.12
C CYS A 44 5.32 13.53 16.40
N GLY A 45 5.88 12.95 17.47
CA GLY A 45 6.11 13.66 18.72
C GLY A 45 7.25 14.70 18.58
N LYS A 46 8.25 14.35 17.78
CA LYS A 46 9.37 15.21 17.42
C LYS A 46 9.76 15.00 15.96
N ASN A 47 9.93 16.08 15.24
CA ASN A 47 10.40 16.04 13.86
C ASN A 47 11.92 15.83 13.85
N GLU A 48 12.35 14.61 13.54
CA GLU A 48 13.73 14.21 13.31
C GLU A 48 13.96 14.04 11.81
N PRO A 49 14.62 15.00 11.13
CA PRO A 49 14.67 15.06 9.67
C PRO A 49 15.20 13.77 9.02
N GLU A 50 16.22 13.14 9.59
CA GLU A 50 16.82 11.92 9.06
C GLU A 50 15.86 10.74 9.15
N LYS A 51 15.12 10.63 10.25
CA LYS A 51 14.09 9.58 10.46
C LYS A 51 12.92 9.79 9.50
N ILE A 52 12.42 11.02 9.39
CA ILE A 52 11.34 11.36 8.46
C ILE A 52 11.77 11.08 7.02
N ALA A 53 12.97 11.49 6.61
CA ALA A 53 13.51 11.19 5.28
C ALA A 53 13.56 9.67 5.01
N THR A 54 13.94 8.88 6.00
CA THR A 54 13.96 7.41 5.90
C THR A 54 12.57 6.85 5.70
N ILE A 55 11.55 7.34 6.44
CA ILE A 55 10.15 6.92 6.29
C ILE A 55 9.65 7.29 4.89
N VAL A 56 9.86 8.54 4.45
CA VAL A 56 9.42 9.03 3.14
C VAL A 56 10.13 8.28 2.00
N SER A 57 11.39 7.89 2.17
CA SER A 57 12.08 7.05 1.18
C SER A 57 11.38 5.71 0.97
N GLY A 58 10.86 5.11 2.05
CA GLY A 58 10.01 3.91 1.98
C GLY A 58 8.69 4.16 1.25
N VAL A 59 8.05 5.32 1.49
CA VAL A 59 6.83 5.72 0.76
C VAL A 59 7.14 5.87 -0.73
N ALA A 60 8.21 6.56 -1.08
CA ALA A 60 8.64 6.75 -2.47
C ALA A 60 8.92 5.42 -3.18
N GLU A 61 9.59 4.49 -2.51
CA GLU A 61 9.83 3.15 -3.05
C GLU A 61 8.51 2.38 -3.25
N GLY A 62 7.58 2.45 -2.30
CA GLY A 62 6.25 1.85 -2.44
C GLY A 62 5.46 2.43 -3.62
N CYS A 63 5.50 3.74 -3.80
CA CYS A 63 4.88 4.43 -4.94
C CYS A 63 5.51 4.00 -6.27
N LYS A 64 6.85 3.96 -6.35
CA LYS A 64 7.57 3.47 -7.53
C LYS A 64 7.16 2.03 -7.88
N GLN A 65 7.09 1.15 -6.91
CA GLN A 65 6.70 -0.24 -7.10
C GLN A 65 5.25 -0.39 -7.56
N SER A 66 4.33 0.45 -7.07
CA SER A 66 2.91 0.42 -7.45
C SER A 66 2.61 1.16 -8.76
N GLY A 67 3.56 1.94 -9.27
CA GLY A 67 3.36 2.81 -10.43
C GLY A 67 2.59 4.10 -10.12
N ALA A 68 2.39 4.43 -8.84
CA ALA A 68 1.79 5.68 -8.40
C ALA A 68 2.83 6.80 -8.33
N ALA A 69 2.42 8.04 -8.59
CA ALA A 69 3.26 9.21 -8.36
C ALA A 69 3.12 9.69 -6.90
N LEU A 70 4.21 9.82 -6.18
CA LEU A 70 4.22 10.54 -4.90
C LEU A 70 4.21 12.04 -5.21
N ILE A 71 3.08 12.71 -4.99
CA ILE A 71 2.90 14.11 -5.41
C ILE A 71 2.98 15.11 -4.25
N GLY A 72 3.06 14.64 -3.01
CA GLY A 72 3.14 15.47 -1.82
C GLY A 72 2.75 14.72 -0.58
N GLY A 73 2.56 15.46 0.50
CA GLY A 73 2.18 14.94 1.80
C GLY A 73 2.23 16.03 2.85
N GLU A 74 2.10 15.62 4.12
CA GLU A 74 2.15 16.49 5.29
C GLU A 74 2.99 15.83 6.38
N THR A 75 3.84 16.61 7.04
CA THR A 75 4.51 16.19 8.28
C THR A 75 4.11 17.13 9.40
N ALA A 76 3.44 16.59 10.43
CA ALA A 76 2.96 17.34 11.57
C ALA A 76 3.73 16.95 12.83
N GLU A 77 4.48 17.90 13.42
CA GLU A 77 5.04 17.75 14.74
C GLU A 77 3.99 18.10 15.79
N MET A 78 3.69 17.14 16.67
CA MET A 78 2.68 17.29 17.72
C MET A 78 3.24 16.94 19.09
N PRO A 79 4.02 17.86 19.72
CA PRO A 79 4.61 17.64 21.04
C PRO A 79 3.53 17.42 22.10
N GLY A 80 3.71 16.41 22.93
CA GLY A 80 2.76 16.07 23.99
C GLY A 80 1.52 15.31 23.54
N PHE A 81 1.27 15.19 22.24
CA PHE A 81 0.23 14.32 21.69
C PHE A 81 0.80 12.92 21.36
N TYR A 82 1.95 12.89 20.71
CA TYR A 82 2.74 11.67 20.51
C TYR A 82 3.96 11.65 21.44
N PRO A 83 4.42 10.47 21.90
CA PRO A 83 5.75 10.32 22.48
C PRO A 83 6.84 10.84 21.55
N VAL A 84 7.94 11.32 22.11
CA VAL A 84 9.02 11.99 21.36
C VAL A 84 9.61 11.11 20.25
N ASP A 85 9.69 9.81 20.47
CA ASP A 85 10.28 8.80 19.59
C ASP A 85 9.26 8.06 18.72
N GLU A 86 7.96 8.34 18.90
CA GLU A 86 6.88 7.70 18.17
C GLU A 86 6.30 8.63 17.07
N TYR A 87 5.73 7.99 16.06
CA TYR A 87 4.99 8.66 14.98
C TYR A 87 3.83 7.79 14.52
N ASP A 88 2.90 8.39 13.79
CA ASP A 88 1.91 7.68 13.00
C ASP A 88 2.09 8.01 11.52
N LEU A 89 1.70 7.07 10.67
CA LEU A 89 1.83 7.16 9.22
C LEU A 89 0.52 6.74 8.56
N ALA A 90 -0.03 7.64 7.76
CA ALA A 90 -1.20 7.40 6.96
C ALA A 90 -0.92 7.72 5.48
N GLY A 91 -1.78 7.23 4.59
CA GLY A 91 -1.67 7.50 3.17
C GLY A 91 -3.04 7.75 2.55
N PHE A 92 -3.02 8.48 1.45
CA PHE A 92 -4.16 8.72 0.59
C PHE A 92 -3.76 8.42 -0.85
N ALA A 93 -4.46 7.47 -1.47
CA ALA A 93 -4.22 7.07 -2.85
C ALA A 93 -5.43 7.35 -3.72
N VAL A 94 -5.18 7.80 -4.94
CA VAL A 94 -6.20 7.95 -5.98
C VAL A 94 -5.86 7.05 -7.14
N GLY A 95 -6.85 6.35 -7.63
CA GLY A 95 -6.74 5.50 -8.82
C GLY A 95 -7.92 5.67 -9.74
N VAL A 96 -7.82 5.08 -10.93
CA VAL A 96 -8.88 5.09 -11.94
C VAL A 96 -9.18 3.68 -12.41
N VAL A 97 -10.42 3.48 -12.84
CA VAL A 97 -10.89 2.25 -13.48
C VAL A 97 -11.98 2.62 -14.47
N ASP A 98 -12.03 1.96 -15.62
CA ASP A 98 -13.17 2.07 -16.52
C ASP A 98 -14.42 1.49 -15.83
N GLU A 99 -15.56 2.13 -15.96
CA GLU A 99 -16.81 1.70 -15.31
C GLU A 99 -17.16 0.24 -15.62
N LYS A 100 -16.91 -0.19 -16.86
CA LYS A 100 -17.14 -1.58 -17.31
C LYS A 100 -16.22 -2.61 -16.66
N ASP A 101 -15.04 -2.18 -16.16
CA ASP A 101 -14.02 -3.04 -15.55
C ASP A 101 -14.04 -3.00 -14.02
N LEU A 102 -14.95 -2.19 -13.45
CA LEU A 102 -15.09 -2.04 -12.01
C LEU A 102 -15.53 -3.36 -11.34
N ILE A 103 -14.71 -3.84 -10.42
CA ILE A 103 -14.98 -5.07 -9.66
C ILE A 103 -15.89 -4.72 -8.47
N THR A 104 -17.19 -5.00 -8.60
CA THR A 104 -18.20 -4.73 -7.56
C THR A 104 -18.59 -5.95 -6.74
N GLY A 105 -18.12 -7.14 -7.12
CA GLY A 105 -18.56 -8.40 -6.52
C GLY A 105 -19.94 -8.91 -7.00
N LYS A 106 -20.71 -8.12 -7.75
CA LYS A 106 -22.06 -8.52 -8.26
C LYS A 106 -22.03 -9.72 -9.21
N GLU A 107 -20.89 -9.92 -9.88
CA GLU A 107 -20.66 -11.03 -10.84
C GLU A 107 -20.21 -12.33 -10.16
N LEU A 108 -20.07 -12.35 -8.83
CA LEU A 108 -19.61 -13.55 -8.09
C LEU A 108 -20.69 -14.64 -8.13
N LYS A 109 -20.38 -15.77 -8.76
CA LYS A 109 -21.21 -16.96 -8.80
C LYS A 109 -20.68 -18.05 -7.85
N ARG A 110 -21.58 -18.89 -7.30
CA ARG A 110 -21.32 -19.93 -6.27
C ARG A 110 -20.18 -20.93 -6.58
N ARG A 111 -19.58 -20.94 -7.74
CA ARG A 111 -18.52 -21.89 -8.13
C ARG A 111 -17.25 -21.22 -8.61
N ARG A 112 -17.06 -19.90 -8.38
CA ARG A 112 -15.78 -19.26 -8.67
C ARG A 112 -14.78 -19.62 -7.59
N CYS A 113 -13.63 -20.15 -8.00
CA CYS A 113 -12.48 -20.31 -7.12
C CYS A 113 -11.90 -18.95 -6.76
N SER A 114 -11.55 -18.76 -5.50
CA SER A 114 -10.66 -17.71 -5.07
C SER A 114 -9.29 -18.34 -4.83
N ASP A 115 -8.28 -17.86 -5.53
CA ASP A 115 -6.92 -18.32 -5.31
C ASP A 115 -6.32 -17.61 -4.10
N ARG A 116 -5.74 -18.41 -3.21
CA ARG A 116 -5.05 -17.91 -2.03
C ARG A 116 -3.55 -18.11 -2.24
N TYR A 117 -2.83 -17.01 -2.35
CA TYR A 117 -1.38 -17.07 -2.44
C TYR A 117 -0.76 -17.35 -1.07
N GLY A 118 0.19 -18.28 -1.03
CA GLY A 118 0.98 -18.52 0.17
C GLY A 118 1.85 -17.32 0.52
N ILE A 119 1.77 -16.86 1.78
CA ILE A 119 2.60 -15.77 2.27
C ILE A 119 3.96 -16.34 2.66
N TYR A 120 4.93 -16.30 1.74
CA TYR A 120 6.30 -16.71 2.02
C TYR A 120 7.23 -15.56 2.42
N ARG A 121 6.79 -14.31 2.23
CA ARG A 121 7.50 -13.09 2.63
C ARG A 121 6.51 -12.02 3.02
N SER A 122 6.99 -11.00 3.75
CA SER A 122 6.22 -9.88 4.29
C SER A 122 5.18 -9.30 3.33
N ALA A 123 4.15 -8.67 3.87
CA ALA A 123 3.00 -8.10 3.15
C ALA A 123 3.36 -7.26 1.90
N GLN A 124 4.59 -6.77 1.82
CA GLN A 124 5.15 -6.03 0.68
C GLN A 124 5.09 -6.78 -0.66
N GLN A 125 5.27 -8.09 -0.69
CA GLN A 125 5.22 -8.86 -1.94
C GLN A 125 3.79 -9.13 -2.45
N TRP A 126 2.81 -8.97 -1.59
CA TRP A 126 1.42 -9.27 -1.90
C TRP A 126 0.85 -8.44 -3.05
N ILE A 127 1.14 -7.14 -3.06
CA ILE A 127 0.55 -6.17 -3.97
C ILE A 127 1.11 -6.29 -5.37
N PHE A 128 2.41 -6.51 -5.47
CA PHE A 128 3.11 -6.52 -6.76
C PHE A 128 2.97 -7.85 -7.49
N SER A 129 2.83 -8.95 -6.74
CA SER A 129 2.51 -10.26 -7.31
C SER A 129 1.06 -10.32 -7.81
N GLY A 130 0.11 -9.68 -7.13
CA GLY A 130 -1.31 -9.67 -7.49
C GLY A 130 -1.59 -9.06 -8.87
N LYS A 131 -0.97 -7.93 -9.18
CA LYS A 131 -1.17 -7.27 -10.50
C LYS A 131 -0.71 -8.11 -11.69
N LYS A 132 0.40 -8.83 -11.55
CA LYS A 132 0.90 -9.74 -12.60
C LYS A 132 0.05 -11.01 -12.70
N SER A 133 -0.42 -11.53 -11.59
CA SER A 133 -1.16 -12.77 -11.50
C SER A 133 -2.58 -12.64 -12.06
N VAL A 134 -3.32 -11.60 -11.70
CA VAL A 134 -4.68 -11.37 -12.24
C VAL A 134 -4.68 -11.22 -13.77
N ARG A 135 -3.63 -10.61 -14.35
CA ARG A 135 -3.48 -10.55 -15.82
C ARG A 135 -3.11 -11.88 -16.46
N HIS A 136 -2.32 -12.71 -15.77
CA HIS A 136 -1.93 -14.03 -16.29
C HIS A 136 -3.07 -15.05 -16.21
N GLU A 137 -3.88 -15.01 -15.16
CA GLU A 137 -5.00 -15.92 -14.99
C GLU A 137 -6.16 -15.64 -15.97
N ARG A 138 -6.41 -14.37 -16.32
CA ARG A 138 -7.37 -14.08 -17.41
C ARG A 138 -7.00 -14.74 -18.73
N ARG A 139 -5.70 -14.80 -19.08
CA ARG A 139 -5.25 -15.50 -20.29
C ARG A 139 -5.31 -17.03 -20.16
N GLY A 140 -5.02 -17.58 -18.98
CA GLY A 140 -5.05 -19.03 -18.75
C GLY A 140 -6.46 -19.63 -18.62
N ILE A 141 -7.48 -18.82 -18.34
CA ILE A 141 -8.88 -19.25 -18.26
C ILE A 141 -9.51 -19.25 -19.67
N GLU A 142 -9.12 -18.35 -20.53
CA GLU A 142 -9.61 -18.30 -21.93
C GLU A 142 -9.05 -19.45 -22.78
N GLU A 143 -7.91 -20.06 -22.40
CA GLU A 143 -7.33 -21.21 -23.11
C GLU A 143 -7.85 -22.57 -22.62
N ARG A 144 -8.74 -22.62 -21.59
CA ARG A 144 -9.28 -23.87 -21.00
C ARG A 144 -10.79 -24.03 -21.13
N ILE A 145 -11.46 -23.18 -21.90
CA ILE A 145 -12.86 -23.29 -22.31
C ILE A 145 -12.90 -23.54 -23.80
#